data_2fa5d4e8f7840e3c0aab0a033112ec01
#
_entry.id   2fa5d4e8f7840e3c0aab0a033112ec01
#
_cell.length_a   1.000
_cell.length_b   1.000
_cell.length_c   1.000
_cell.angle_alpha   90.00
_cell.angle_beta   90.00
_cell.angle_gamma   90.00
#
_symmetry.space_group_name_H-M   'P 1'
#
loop_
_entity.id
_entity.type
_entity.pdbx_description
1 polymer ?
#
loop_
_entity_poly.entity_id
_entity_poly.type
_entity_poly.pdbx_seq_one_letter_code
_entity_poly.pdbx_strand_id
1 'polypeptide(L)'
;MLPHPTHDRLIALGLVGMAKAFEEQRQQPAVAALTFEERLGLLVDREAVERASKRLVTRLKFANLRQNATIEDLNTKAARGLDKALFAKLATGDWIGRRQDLLITGKTGTGKSWLACALGHKACRDDRSVLYHRVPRLLDALALARGDGRYTRLLKSLARVELLILDDWGLAPLTSQQGRDLLEIVDDRHGRGSTIVTSQLPVDHWHEVIVDPTIADAVLDRLVHTAHRLALDGETLRKPPEKSGKHTKLDTDTAE
;
A
#
# COMPACT_ATOMS: atom_id res chain seq x y z
N MET A 1 -25.33 16.35 30.55
CA MET A 1 -24.29 16.79 31.51
C MET A 1 -23.51 17.93 30.86
N LEU A 2 -23.32 19.09 31.52
CA LEU A 2 -22.52 20.16 30.93
C LEU A 2 -21.05 19.74 30.84
N PRO A 3 -20.34 20.03 29.73
CA PRO A 3 -18.93 19.69 29.58
C PRO A 3 -18.11 20.39 30.68
N HIS A 4 -17.10 19.70 31.19
CA HIS A 4 -16.22 20.23 32.21
C HIS A 4 -15.22 21.22 31.57
N PRO A 5 -14.90 22.37 32.19
CA PRO A 5 -13.98 23.38 31.60
C PRO A 5 -12.63 22.81 31.17
N THR A 6 -12.12 21.79 31.90
CA THR A 6 -10.89 21.09 31.52
C THR A 6 -11.04 20.30 30.22
N HIS A 7 -12.20 19.65 29.97
CA HIS A 7 -12.49 18.96 28.72
C HIS A 7 -12.40 19.94 27.54
N ASP A 8 -13.05 21.10 27.64
CA ASP A 8 -13.05 22.11 26.57
C ASP A 8 -11.64 22.66 26.30
N ARG A 9 -10.83 22.83 27.36
CA ARG A 9 -9.42 23.22 27.20
C ARG A 9 -8.60 22.15 26.51
N LEU A 10 -8.78 20.87 26.83
CA LEU A 10 -8.10 19.79 26.15
C LEU A 10 -8.44 19.75 24.65
N ILE A 11 -9.72 19.94 24.31
CA ILE A 11 -10.15 20.04 22.90
C ILE A 11 -9.51 21.24 22.21
N ALA A 12 -9.52 22.42 22.84
CA ALA A 12 -8.91 23.64 22.28
C ALA A 12 -7.40 23.48 22.03
N LEU A 13 -6.70 22.71 22.86
CA LEU A 13 -5.29 22.36 22.68
C LEU A 13 -5.05 21.21 21.67
N GLY A 14 -6.12 20.65 21.08
CA GLY A 14 -6.02 19.52 20.15
C GLY A 14 -5.72 18.17 20.80
N LEU A 15 -5.88 18.06 22.13
CA LEU A 15 -5.67 16.85 22.93
C LEU A 15 -6.97 16.03 23.01
N VAL A 16 -7.46 15.59 21.85
CA VAL A 16 -8.78 14.95 21.69
C VAL A 16 -8.86 13.61 22.41
N GLY A 17 -7.80 12.82 22.36
CA GLY A 17 -7.72 11.53 23.07
C GLY A 17 -7.78 11.72 24.59
N MET A 18 -7.04 12.69 25.11
CA MET A 18 -7.09 13.04 26.54
C MET A 18 -8.47 13.53 26.95
N ALA A 19 -9.13 14.36 26.13
CA ALA A 19 -10.47 14.85 26.42
C ALA A 19 -11.48 13.71 26.51
N LYS A 20 -11.45 12.76 25.56
CA LYS A 20 -12.29 11.55 25.60
C LYS A 20 -12.04 10.72 26.86
N ALA A 21 -10.78 10.40 27.15
CA ALA A 21 -10.43 9.61 28.33
C ALA A 21 -10.75 10.33 29.64
N PHE A 22 -10.62 11.65 29.68
CA PHE A 22 -11.03 12.47 30.83
C PHE A 22 -12.53 12.32 31.11
N GLU A 23 -13.38 12.38 30.09
CA GLU A 23 -14.82 12.20 30.25
C GLU A 23 -15.20 10.78 30.62
N GLU A 24 -14.54 9.76 30.01
CA GLU A 24 -14.69 8.35 30.37
C GLU A 24 -14.34 8.09 31.86
N GLN A 25 -13.23 8.67 32.34
CA GLN A 25 -12.81 8.54 33.75
C GLN A 25 -13.82 9.16 34.73
N ARG A 26 -14.49 10.23 34.36
CA ARG A 26 -15.52 10.87 35.20
C ARG A 26 -16.77 10.01 35.36
N GLN A 27 -17.03 9.13 34.41
CA GLN A 27 -18.21 8.24 34.41
C GLN A 27 -17.94 6.88 35.06
N GLN A 28 -16.68 6.52 35.32
CA GLN A 28 -16.27 5.22 35.81
C GLN A 28 -15.83 5.30 37.28
N PRO A 29 -16.66 4.83 38.25
CA PRO A 29 -16.31 4.85 39.69
C PRO A 29 -15.03 4.08 40.02
N ALA A 30 -14.72 3.00 39.28
CA ALA A 30 -13.52 2.19 39.51
C ALA A 30 -12.22 2.99 39.31
N VAL A 31 -12.22 4.02 38.46
CA VAL A 31 -11.06 4.88 38.21
C VAL A 31 -10.75 5.78 39.41
N ALA A 32 -11.73 6.03 40.30
CA ALA A 32 -11.51 6.85 41.49
C ALA A 32 -10.53 6.18 42.49
N ALA A 33 -10.33 4.86 42.42
CA ALA A 33 -9.36 4.13 43.23
C ALA A 33 -7.91 4.26 42.75
N LEU A 34 -7.68 4.75 41.51
CA LEU A 34 -6.35 4.97 40.97
C LEU A 34 -5.73 6.28 41.46
N THR A 35 -4.41 6.28 41.62
CA THR A 35 -3.64 7.51 41.92
C THR A 35 -3.77 8.56 40.82
N PHE A 36 -3.38 9.78 41.10
CA PHE A 36 -3.37 10.85 40.09
C PHE A 36 -2.44 10.51 38.93
N GLU A 37 -1.26 9.98 39.22
CA GLU A 37 -0.25 9.60 38.21
C GLU A 37 -0.76 8.50 37.28
N GLU A 38 -1.41 7.48 37.81
CA GLU A 38 -2.01 6.41 37.01
C GLU A 38 -3.11 6.94 36.10
N ARG A 39 -3.98 7.78 36.63
CA ARG A 39 -5.07 8.43 35.86
C ARG A 39 -4.53 9.34 34.75
N LEU A 40 -3.48 10.10 35.04
CA LEU A 40 -2.80 10.94 34.06
C LEU A 40 -2.14 10.09 33.00
N GLY A 41 -1.47 8.98 33.37
CA GLY A 41 -0.89 8.02 32.45
C GLY A 41 -1.90 7.51 31.43
N LEU A 42 -3.09 7.08 31.89
CA LEU A 42 -4.17 6.64 30.99
C LEU A 42 -4.64 7.73 30.02
N LEU A 43 -4.67 9.00 30.43
CA LEU A 43 -5.01 10.12 29.54
C LEU A 43 -3.95 10.30 28.44
N VAL A 44 -2.68 10.26 28.83
CA VAL A 44 -1.54 10.40 27.89
C VAL A 44 -1.51 9.25 26.88
N ASP A 45 -1.68 8.02 27.34
CA ASP A 45 -1.72 6.83 26.48
C ASP A 45 -2.86 6.91 25.47
N ARG A 46 -4.05 7.36 25.90
CA ARG A 46 -5.18 7.54 24.99
C ARG A 46 -4.91 8.59 23.92
N GLU A 47 -4.24 9.68 24.28
CA GLU A 47 -3.83 10.71 23.32
C GLU A 47 -2.81 10.17 22.32
N ALA A 48 -1.83 9.40 22.80
CA ALA A 48 -0.83 8.78 21.93
C ALA A 48 -1.48 7.85 20.89
N VAL A 49 -2.43 7.01 21.32
CA VAL A 49 -3.20 6.12 20.44
C VAL A 49 -4.05 6.92 19.43
N GLU A 50 -4.75 7.95 19.87
CA GLU A 50 -5.58 8.79 19.00
C GLU A 50 -4.74 9.47 17.92
N ARG A 51 -3.57 10.01 18.30
CA ARG A 51 -2.62 10.63 17.36
C ARG A 51 -2.03 9.62 16.37
N ALA A 52 -1.65 8.44 16.86
CA ALA A 52 -1.14 7.36 15.99
C ALA A 52 -2.19 6.94 14.97
N SER A 53 -3.45 6.77 15.41
CA SER A 53 -4.57 6.43 14.53
C SER A 53 -4.82 7.50 13.46
N LYS A 54 -4.84 8.78 13.84
CA LYS A 54 -4.99 9.89 12.88
C LYS A 54 -3.86 9.94 11.85
N ARG A 55 -2.61 9.74 12.30
CA ARG A 55 -1.45 9.68 11.38
C ARG A 55 -1.57 8.52 10.41
N LEU A 56 -1.97 7.33 10.89
CA LEU A 56 -2.18 6.16 10.03
C LEU A 56 -3.25 6.42 8.96
N VAL A 57 -4.42 6.96 9.35
CA VAL A 57 -5.49 7.31 8.39
C VAL A 57 -4.97 8.28 7.33
N THR A 58 -4.21 9.30 7.73
CA THR A 58 -3.62 10.28 6.81
C THR A 58 -2.64 9.61 5.84
N ARG A 59 -1.76 8.72 6.33
CA ARG A 59 -0.82 7.97 5.48
C ARG A 59 -1.53 7.04 4.50
N LEU A 60 -2.53 6.28 4.96
CA LEU A 60 -3.31 5.40 4.10
C LEU A 60 -4.05 6.19 3.00
N LYS A 61 -4.61 7.34 3.34
CA LYS A 61 -5.23 8.23 2.35
C LYS A 61 -4.21 8.74 1.33
N PHE A 62 -3.02 9.14 1.78
CA PHE A 62 -1.94 9.58 0.90
C PHE A 62 -1.40 8.44 0.03
N ALA A 63 -1.23 7.25 0.58
CA ALA A 63 -0.71 6.08 -0.11
C ALA A 63 -1.58 5.68 -1.32
N ASN A 64 -2.87 6.00 -1.28
CA ASN A 64 -3.83 5.74 -2.36
C ASN A 64 -3.79 4.28 -2.86
N LEU A 65 -3.69 3.33 -1.92
CA LEU A 65 -3.62 1.91 -2.23
C LEU A 65 -4.87 1.46 -2.99
N ARG A 66 -4.67 0.70 -4.06
CA ARG A 66 -5.77 0.23 -4.92
C ARG A 66 -6.73 -0.73 -4.21
N GLN A 67 -6.21 -1.49 -3.26
CA GLN A 67 -6.96 -2.53 -2.56
C GLN A 67 -6.80 -2.34 -1.05
N ASN A 68 -7.91 -2.54 -0.34
CA ASN A 68 -7.89 -2.63 1.12
C ASN A 68 -7.42 -4.05 1.49
N ALA A 69 -6.10 -4.23 1.55
CA ALA A 69 -5.45 -5.50 1.80
C ALA A 69 -4.58 -5.38 3.05
N THR A 70 -4.67 -6.34 3.96
CA THR A 70 -3.81 -6.43 5.14
C THR A 70 -3.01 -7.73 5.13
N ILE A 71 -1.88 -7.76 5.82
CA ILE A 71 -1.05 -8.97 5.89
C ILE A 71 -1.83 -10.10 6.58
N GLU A 72 -2.65 -9.75 7.53
CA GLU A 72 -3.48 -10.66 8.33
C GLU A 72 -4.52 -11.41 7.48
N ASP A 73 -5.01 -10.78 6.41
CA ASP A 73 -5.99 -11.37 5.48
C ASP A 73 -5.35 -12.30 4.42
N LEU A 74 -4.04 -12.55 4.53
CA LEU A 74 -3.33 -13.36 3.56
C LEU A 74 -3.78 -14.83 3.59
N ASN A 75 -4.40 -15.28 2.50
CA ASN A 75 -4.68 -16.70 2.33
C ASN A 75 -3.38 -17.46 1.95
N THR A 76 -2.73 -18.02 2.96
CA THR A 76 -1.50 -18.81 2.80
C THR A 76 -1.72 -20.22 2.25
N LYS A 77 -2.99 -20.68 2.17
CA LYS A 77 -3.35 -22.01 1.61
C LYS A 77 -3.59 -21.96 0.10
N ALA A 78 -3.73 -20.76 -0.47
CA ALA A 78 -3.95 -20.62 -1.90
C ALA A 78 -2.73 -21.15 -2.69
N ALA A 79 -2.99 -22.03 -3.68
CA ALA A 79 -1.97 -22.61 -4.55
C ALA A 79 -1.48 -21.57 -5.57
N ARG A 80 -0.56 -20.71 -5.17
CA ARG A 80 0.01 -19.64 -6.01
C ARG A 80 1.53 -19.56 -5.97
N GLY A 81 2.20 -20.62 -5.49
CA GLY A 81 3.66 -20.65 -5.41
C GLY A 81 4.26 -19.61 -4.44
N LEU A 82 3.48 -19.07 -3.51
CA LEU A 82 3.97 -18.05 -2.58
C LEU A 82 5.03 -18.64 -1.64
N ASP A 83 6.25 -18.14 -1.72
CA ASP A 83 7.28 -18.38 -0.70
C ASP A 83 6.88 -17.71 0.62
N LYS A 84 6.36 -18.52 1.53
CA LYS A 84 5.85 -18.03 2.84
C LYS A 84 6.96 -17.50 3.72
N ALA A 85 8.16 -18.09 3.65
CA ALA A 85 9.30 -17.65 4.46
C ALA A 85 9.82 -16.30 4.00
N LEU A 86 9.97 -16.12 2.69
CA LEU A 86 10.32 -14.83 2.11
C LEU A 86 9.24 -13.78 2.40
N PHE A 87 7.95 -14.11 2.23
CA PHE A 87 6.86 -13.16 2.50
C PHE A 87 6.83 -12.75 3.98
N ALA A 88 7.02 -13.68 4.92
CA ALA A 88 7.10 -13.37 6.34
C ALA A 88 8.28 -12.42 6.64
N LYS A 89 9.44 -12.64 6.01
CA LYS A 89 10.58 -11.73 6.09
C LYS A 89 10.27 -10.34 5.51
N LEU A 90 9.57 -10.27 4.39
CA LEU A 90 9.17 -8.99 3.78
C LEU A 90 8.14 -8.24 4.65
N ALA A 91 7.28 -8.98 5.35
CA ALA A 91 6.28 -8.42 6.26
C ALA A 91 6.87 -7.73 7.50
N THR A 92 8.15 -7.98 7.86
CA THR A 92 8.83 -7.21 8.92
C THR A 92 9.07 -5.75 8.53
N GLY A 93 9.19 -5.46 7.23
CA GLY A 93 9.47 -4.12 6.71
C GLY A 93 10.94 -3.70 6.78
N ASP A 94 11.85 -4.56 7.28
CA ASP A 94 13.30 -4.26 7.42
C ASP A 94 13.96 -3.89 6.09
N TRP A 95 13.55 -4.55 5.01
CA TRP A 95 14.05 -4.30 3.66
C TRP A 95 13.80 -2.86 3.20
N ILE A 96 12.69 -2.23 3.63
CA ILE A 96 12.41 -0.82 3.34
C ILE A 96 13.44 0.08 4.04
N GLY A 97 13.77 -0.22 5.30
CA GLY A 97 14.81 0.50 6.03
C GLY A 97 16.21 0.35 5.39
N ARG A 98 16.46 -0.79 4.75
CA ARG A 98 17.70 -1.07 3.99
C ARG A 98 17.66 -0.57 2.55
N ARG A 99 16.57 0.07 2.12
CA ARG A 99 16.38 0.63 0.78
C ARG A 99 16.53 -0.42 -0.33
N GLN A 100 16.05 -1.63 -0.07
CA GLN A 100 15.99 -2.72 -1.03
C GLN A 100 14.66 -2.67 -1.77
N ASP A 101 14.64 -3.19 -3.00
CA ASP A 101 13.45 -3.27 -3.83
C ASP A 101 12.78 -4.64 -3.74
N LEU A 102 11.54 -4.73 -4.23
CA LEU A 102 10.78 -5.98 -4.31
C LEU A 102 10.11 -6.10 -5.67
N LEU A 103 10.40 -7.19 -6.37
CA LEU A 103 9.79 -7.52 -7.65
C LEU A 103 8.80 -8.66 -7.44
N ILE A 104 7.52 -8.42 -7.76
CA ILE A 104 6.45 -9.42 -7.66
C ILE A 104 5.98 -9.77 -9.07
N THR A 105 6.31 -10.96 -9.54
CA THR A 105 5.93 -11.42 -10.89
C THR A 105 4.93 -12.57 -10.85
N GLY A 106 4.22 -12.79 -11.96
CA GLY A 106 3.30 -13.91 -12.12
C GLY A 106 2.08 -13.59 -12.97
N LYS A 107 1.31 -14.61 -13.31
CA LYS A 107 0.11 -14.52 -14.18
C LYS A 107 -0.95 -13.59 -13.61
N THR A 108 -1.87 -13.15 -14.46
CA THR A 108 -3.04 -12.36 -14.03
C THR A 108 -3.88 -13.14 -13.01
N GLY A 109 -4.29 -12.46 -11.94
CA GLY A 109 -5.17 -13.06 -10.93
C GLY A 109 -4.44 -13.78 -9.78
N THR A 110 -3.12 -13.94 -9.80
CA THR A 110 -2.34 -14.60 -8.74
C THR A 110 -2.20 -13.77 -7.45
N GLY A 111 -2.69 -12.53 -7.43
CA GLY A 111 -2.71 -11.68 -6.24
C GLY A 111 -1.52 -10.74 -6.07
N LYS A 112 -0.72 -10.46 -7.12
CA LYS A 112 0.43 -9.54 -7.08
C LYS A 112 0.10 -8.18 -6.48
N SER A 113 -0.85 -7.48 -7.09
CA SER A 113 -1.27 -6.14 -6.62
C SER A 113 -1.84 -6.17 -5.20
N TRP A 114 -2.50 -7.27 -4.82
CA TRP A 114 -3.01 -7.46 -3.48
C TRP A 114 -1.86 -7.56 -2.46
N LEU A 115 -0.84 -8.37 -2.76
CA LEU A 115 0.34 -8.51 -1.90
C LEU A 115 1.12 -7.19 -1.79
N ALA A 116 1.30 -6.48 -2.91
CA ALA A 116 1.92 -5.15 -2.90
C ALA A 116 1.14 -4.16 -2.02
N CYS A 117 -0.20 -4.14 -2.11
CA CYS A 117 -1.04 -3.30 -1.26
C CYS A 117 -0.98 -3.72 0.21
N ALA A 118 -0.95 -5.03 0.53
CA ALA A 118 -0.84 -5.52 1.90
C ALA A 118 0.49 -5.10 2.56
N LEU A 119 1.60 -5.22 1.83
CA LEU A 119 2.91 -4.73 2.29
C LEU A 119 2.93 -3.20 2.42
N GLY A 120 2.31 -2.47 1.48
CA GLY A 120 2.15 -1.02 1.56
C GLY A 120 1.31 -0.58 2.77
N HIS A 121 0.22 -1.28 3.06
CA HIS A 121 -0.60 -1.05 4.24
C HIS A 121 0.20 -1.28 5.53
N LYS A 122 0.96 -2.38 5.60
CA LYS A 122 1.85 -2.67 6.74
C LYS A 122 2.90 -1.56 6.92
N ALA A 123 3.52 -1.09 5.83
CA ALA A 123 4.48 0.01 5.87
C ALA A 123 3.84 1.31 6.43
N CYS A 124 2.59 1.63 6.06
CA CYS A 124 1.85 2.76 6.65
C CYS A 124 1.63 2.58 8.17
N ARG A 125 1.37 1.35 8.63
CA ARG A 125 1.23 1.03 10.07
C ARG A 125 2.57 1.18 10.81
N ASP A 126 3.68 0.92 10.14
CA ASP A 126 5.05 1.09 10.67
C ASP A 126 5.58 2.53 10.50
N ASP A 127 4.68 3.49 10.43
CA ASP A 127 4.97 4.93 10.32
C ASP A 127 5.70 5.36 9.04
N ARG A 128 5.76 4.52 8.00
CA ARG A 128 6.44 4.83 6.73
C ARG A 128 5.50 5.52 5.74
N SER A 129 6.09 6.38 4.92
CA SER A 129 5.41 7.03 3.80
C SER A 129 5.34 6.10 2.59
N VAL A 130 4.13 5.91 2.06
CA VAL A 130 3.86 5.01 0.93
C VAL A 130 3.11 5.75 -0.17
N LEU A 131 3.39 5.41 -1.42
CA LEU A 131 2.63 5.91 -2.57
C LEU A 131 2.45 4.78 -3.59
N TYR A 132 1.23 4.62 -4.08
CA TYR A 132 0.88 3.61 -5.07
C TYR A 132 0.50 4.25 -6.40
N HIS A 133 1.09 3.73 -7.49
CA HIS A 133 0.72 4.09 -8.85
C HIS A 133 0.65 2.85 -9.74
N ARG A 134 -0.31 2.84 -10.66
CA ARG A 134 -0.23 1.96 -11.83
C ARG A 134 0.66 2.61 -12.87
N VAL A 135 1.65 1.85 -13.37
CA VAL A 135 2.65 2.37 -14.32
C VAL A 135 2.01 3.07 -15.52
N PRO A 136 1.00 2.50 -16.24
CA PRO A 136 0.40 3.20 -17.37
C PRO A 136 -0.20 4.57 -16.98
N ARG A 137 -0.95 4.64 -15.88
CA ARG A 137 -1.55 5.89 -15.41
C ARG A 137 -0.53 6.90 -14.90
N LEU A 138 0.58 6.44 -14.33
CA LEU A 138 1.67 7.31 -13.92
C LEU A 138 2.33 7.96 -15.11
N LEU A 139 2.59 7.19 -16.18
CA LEU A 139 3.19 7.69 -17.41
C LEU A 139 2.28 8.72 -18.11
N ASP A 140 0.97 8.48 -18.14
CA ASP A 140 -0.01 9.45 -18.66
C ASP A 140 0.01 10.74 -17.82
N ALA A 141 0.06 10.61 -16.49
CA ALA A 141 0.13 11.76 -15.59
C ALA A 141 1.42 12.57 -15.74
N LEU A 142 2.57 11.90 -15.97
CA LEU A 142 3.85 12.56 -16.24
C LEU A 142 3.83 13.31 -17.59
N ALA A 143 3.26 12.71 -18.63
CA ALA A 143 3.09 13.35 -19.93
C ALA A 143 2.24 14.63 -19.81
N LEU A 144 1.11 14.56 -19.11
CA LEU A 144 0.25 15.72 -18.85
C LEU A 144 0.99 16.78 -18.01
N ALA A 145 1.71 16.36 -16.97
CA ALA A 145 2.45 17.24 -16.07
C ALA A 145 3.60 17.99 -16.77
N ARG A 146 4.15 17.47 -17.87
CA ARG A 146 5.10 18.20 -18.71
C ARG A 146 4.44 19.39 -19.41
N GLY A 147 3.22 19.20 -19.92
CA GLY A 147 2.49 20.25 -20.62
C GLY A 147 2.05 21.41 -19.70
N ASP A 148 1.77 21.13 -18.42
CA ASP A 148 1.28 22.12 -17.47
C ASP A 148 2.31 22.57 -16.42
N GLY A 149 3.58 22.16 -16.56
CA GLY A 149 4.69 22.59 -15.70
C GLY A 149 4.76 21.90 -14.32
N ARG A 150 3.93 20.89 -14.03
CA ARG A 150 3.90 20.15 -12.75
C ARG A 150 4.88 18.97 -12.68
N TYR A 151 5.60 18.68 -13.79
CA TYR A 151 6.47 17.50 -13.92
C TYR A 151 7.46 17.35 -12.76
N THR A 152 8.27 18.37 -12.50
CA THR A 152 9.26 18.35 -11.40
C THR A 152 8.63 18.14 -10.02
N ARG A 153 7.43 18.71 -9.81
CA ARG A 153 6.71 18.51 -8.54
C ARG A 153 6.24 17.06 -8.37
N LEU A 154 5.76 16.44 -9.46
CA LEU A 154 5.34 15.04 -9.45
C LEU A 154 6.53 14.12 -9.17
N LEU A 155 7.66 14.28 -9.89
CA LEU A 155 8.88 13.51 -9.64
C LEU A 155 9.35 13.64 -8.18
N LYS A 156 9.42 14.86 -7.65
CA LYS A 156 9.78 15.07 -6.24
C LYS A 156 8.84 14.36 -5.27
N SER A 157 7.55 14.23 -5.58
CA SER A 157 6.62 13.50 -4.73
C SER A 157 6.89 12.00 -4.75
N LEU A 158 7.27 11.44 -5.91
CA LEU A 158 7.64 10.03 -6.06
C LEU A 158 8.98 9.71 -5.37
N ALA A 159 9.94 10.63 -5.45
CA ALA A 159 11.27 10.46 -4.84
C ALA A 159 11.24 10.51 -3.31
N ARG A 160 10.30 11.26 -2.70
CA ARG A 160 10.29 11.53 -1.25
C ARG A 160 9.75 10.37 -0.40
N VAL A 161 8.91 9.51 -0.96
CA VAL A 161 8.28 8.43 -0.19
C VAL A 161 9.27 7.31 0.09
N GLU A 162 9.19 6.72 1.28
CA GLU A 162 10.04 5.59 1.65
C GLU A 162 9.71 4.35 0.83
N LEU A 163 8.44 4.13 0.48
CA LEU A 163 8.00 3.01 -0.35
C LEU A 163 7.15 3.51 -1.52
N LEU A 164 7.60 3.25 -2.74
CA LEU A 164 6.83 3.45 -3.97
C LEU A 164 6.35 2.11 -4.49
N ILE A 165 5.07 2.01 -4.85
CA ILE A 165 4.49 0.81 -5.48
C ILE A 165 4.17 1.16 -6.94
N LEU A 166 4.84 0.48 -7.86
CA LEU A 166 4.65 0.56 -9.31
C LEU A 166 3.93 -0.72 -9.77
N ASP A 167 2.62 -0.64 -9.90
CA ASP A 167 1.78 -1.79 -10.27
C ASP A 167 1.55 -1.85 -11.78
N ASP A 168 1.39 -3.07 -12.31
CA ASP A 168 1.14 -3.32 -13.73
C ASP A 168 2.29 -2.88 -14.66
N TRP A 169 3.55 -3.18 -14.30
CA TRP A 169 4.73 -2.99 -15.14
C TRP A 169 4.68 -3.87 -16.40
N GLY A 170 5.06 -3.29 -17.55
CA GLY A 170 5.25 -4.06 -18.78
C GLY A 170 3.97 -4.55 -19.44
N LEU A 171 2.83 -3.88 -19.24
CA LEU A 171 1.58 -4.22 -19.96
C LEU A 171 1.63 -3.89 -21.45
N ALA A 172 2.48 -2.95 -21.86
CA ALA A 172 2.72 -2.55 -23.24
C ALA A 172 4.17 -2.05 -23.36
N PRO A 173 4.76 -2.08 -24.58
CA PRO A 173 6.05 -1.45 -24.83
C PRO A 173 6.01 0.05 -24.49
N LEU A 174 7.10 0.55 -23.92
CA LEU A 174 7.23 1.93 -23.51
C LEU A 174 7.85 2.77 -24.63
N THR A 175 7.35 3.96 -24.86
CA THR A 175 8.03 4.92 -25.73
C THR A 175 9.36 5.34 -25.12
N SER A 176 10.29 5.88 -25.96
CA SER A 176 11.58 6.38 -25.48
C SER A 176 11.43 7.46 -24.40
N GLN A 177 10.38 8.30 -24.47
CA GLN A 177 10.12 9.31 -23.44
C GLN A 177 9.65 8.67 -22.14
N GLN A 178 8.77 7.69 -22.19
CA GLN A 178 8.31 6.94 -21.01
C GLN A 178 9.44 6.17 -20.35
N GLY A 179 10.36 5.61 -21.15
CA GLY A 179 11.57 4.97 -20.61
C GLY A 179 12.46 5.96 -19.85
N ARG A 180 12.68 7.17 -20.40
CA ARG A 180 13.40 8.24 -19.70
C ARG A 180 12.72 8.67 -18.40
N ASP A 181 11.40 8.80 -18.41
CA ASP A 181 10.63 9.15 -17.20
C ASP A 181 10.80 8.10 -16.10
N LEU A 182 10.77 6.83 -16.47
CA LEU A 182 11.01 5.74 -15.53
C LEU A 182 12.44 5.72 -14.99
N LEU A 183 13.43 5.95 -15.88
CA LEU A 183 14.82 6.05 -15.46
C LEU A 183 15.01 7.17 -14.41
N GLU A 184 14.44 8.34 -14.65
CA GLU A 184 14.53 9.47 -13.71
C GLU A 184 13.90 9.14 -12.35
N ILE A 185 12.73 8.46 -12.36
CA ILE A 185 12.08 8.00 -11.11
C ILE A 185 12.97 7.01 -10.35
N VAL A 186 13.50 6.02 -11.05
CA VAL A 186 14.27 4.94 -10.42
C VAL A 186 15.63 5.46 -9.94
N ASP A 187 16.27 6.34 -10.71
CA ASP A 187 17.55 6.96 -10.36
C ASP A 187 17.44 7.85 -9.11
N ASP A 188 16.42 8.70 -9.04
CA ASP A 188 16.14 9.53 -7.87
C ASP A 188 15.90 8.70 -6.59
N ARG A 189 15.43 7.46 -6.74
CA ARG A 189 15.09 6.58 -5.62
C ARG A 189 16.20 5.61 -5.25
N HIS A 190 17.13 5.33 -6.17
CA HIS A 190 18.20 4.36 -5.94
C HIS A 190 19.02 4.71 -4.68
N GLY A 191 19.10 3.76 -3.74
CA GLY A 191 19.76 3.93 -2.44
C GLY A 191 19.10 4.93 -1.47
N ARG A 192 17.92 5.50 -1.81
CA ARG A 192 17.18 6.49 -0.98
C ARG A 192 15.82 6.01 -0.53
N GLY A 193 15.14 5.21 -1.33
CA GLY A 193 13.83 4.65 -1.02
C GLY A 193 13.65 3.27 -1.64
N SER A 194 12.67 2.51 -1.19
CA SER A 194 12.35 1.19 -1.71
C SER A 194 11.23 1.25 -2.73
N THR A 195 11.28 0.36 -3.73
CA THR A 195 10.25 0.27 -4.76
C THR A 195 9.71 -1.16 -4.84
N ILE A 196 8.39 -1.32 -4.83
CA ILE A 196 7.72 -2.56 -5.22
C ILE A 196 7.33 -2.43 -6.68
N VAL A 197 7.73 -3.37 -7.51
CA VAL A 197 7.25 -3.46 -8.89
C VAL A 197 6.45 -4.74 -9.05
N THR A 198 5.23 -4.65 -9.59
CA THR A 198 4.46 -5.84 -9.96
C THR A 198 4.37 -5.98 -11.46
N SER A 199 4.54 -7.18 -11.99
CA SER A 199 4.48 -7.46 -13.42
C SER A 199 3.85 -8.82 -13.72
N GLN A 200 3.25 -8.92 -14.90
CA GLN A 200 2.85 -10.21 -15.46
C GLN A 200 4.03 -10.91 -16.18
N LEU A 201 5.00 -10.12 -16.63
CA LEU A 201 6.19 -10.62 -17.30
C LEU A 201 7.23 -11.06 -16.28
N PRO A 202 7.94 -12.18 -16.53
CA PRO A 202 9.17 -12.52 -15.82
C PRO A 202 10.19 -11.38 -15.95
N VAL A 203 11.06 -11.21 -14.95
CA VAL A 203 12.04 -10.13 -14.92
C VAL A 203 12.96 -10.14 -16.13
N ASP A 204 13.31 -11.32 -16.61
CA ASP A 204 14.21 -11.53 -17.75
C ASP A 204 13.68 -10.94 -19.07
N HIS A 205 12.35 -10.71 -19.17
CA HIS A 205 11.70 -10.06 -20.32
C HIS A 205 11.46 -8.55 -20.13
N TRP A 206 11.89 -7.96 -19.01
CA TRP A 206 11.63 -6.54 -18.77
C TRP A 206 12.46 -5.62 -19.67
N HIS A 207 13.61 -6.10 -20.14
CA HIS A 207 14.42 -5.36 -21.12
C HIS A 207 13.65 -5.10 -22.42
N GLU A 208 12.82 -6.03 -22.84
CA GLU A 208 12.03 -5.94 -24.08
C GLU A 208 10.90 -4.88 -24.01
N VAL A 209 10.52 -4.49 -22.80
CA VAL A 209 9.46 -3.49 -22.57
C VAL A 209 9.93 -2.07 -22.84
N ILE A 210 11.23 -1.79 -22.67
CA ILE A 210 11.84 -0.48 -22.85
C ILE A 210 12.51 -0.44 -24.22
N VAL A 211 12.02 0.42 -25.12
CA VAL A 211 12.47 0.47 -26.52
C VAL A 211 13.96 0.80 -26.66
N ASP A 212 14.50 1.66 -25.80
CA ASP A 212 15.92 2.04 -25.82
C ASP A 212 16.73 1.07 -24.92
N PRO A 213 17.66 0.27 -25.51
CA PRO A 213 18.43 -0.70 -24.74
C PRO A 213 19.27 -0.08 -23.62
N THR A 214 19.87 1.10 -23.87
CA THR A 214 20.72 1.78 -22.87
C THR A 214 19.89 2.22 -21.66
N ILE A 215 18.68 2.71 -21.92
CA ILE A 215 17.74 3.07 -20.86
C ILE A 215 17.26 1.82 -20.12
N ALA A 216 16.99 0.73 -20.86
CA ALA A 216 16.59 -0.55 -20.29
C ALA A 216 17.65 -1.07 -19.30
N ASP A 217 18.90 -1.13 -19.74
CA ASP A 217 20.02 -1.55 -18.90
C ASP A 217 20.11 -0.69 -17.63
N ALA A 218 20.06 0.63 -17.78
CA ALA A 218 20.16 1.56 -16.66
C ALA A 218 19.01 1.42 -15.65
N VAL A 219 17.76 1.22 -16.10
CA VAL A 219 16.59 1.02 -15.24
C VAL A 219 16.68 -0.31 -14.51
N LEU A 220 17.04 -1.37 -15.24
CA LEU A 220 17.09 -2.73 -14.68
C LEU A 220 18.25 -2.91 -13.70
N ASP A 221 19.40 -2.33 -13.96
CA ASP A 221 20.52 -2.35 -13.02
C ASP A 221 20.09 -1.81 -11.65
N ARG A 222 19.36 -0.69 -11.61
CA ARG A 222 18.91 -0.06 -10.37
C ARG A 222 17.79 -0.81 -9.66
N LEU A 223 16.86 -1.40 -10.42
CA LEU A 223 15.69 -2.09 -9.85
C LEU A 223 15.96 -3.53 -9.44
N VAL A 224 16.88 -4.22 -10.15
CA VAL A 224 16.96 -5.69 -10.09
C VAL A 224 18.10 -6.16 -9.21
N HIS A 225 19.22 -5.42 -9.16
CA HIS A 225 20.46 -5.87 -8.55
C HIS A 225 20.33 -6.20 -7.05
N THR A 226 19.61 -5.39 -6.29
CA THR A 226 19.43 -5.58 -4.83
C THR A 226 18.02 -6.03 -4.44
N ALA A 227 17.19 -6.37 -5.43
CA ALA A 227 15.78 -6.64 -5.20
C ALA A 227 15.51 -8.05 -4.69
N HIS A 228 14.58 -8.14 -3.76
CA HIS A 228 13.91 -9.40 -3.46
C HIS A 228 12.99 -9.79 -4.64
N ARG A 229 12.93 -11.06 -4.98
CA ARG A 229 12.08 -11.56 -6.06
C ARG A 229 11.04 -12.51 -5.51
N LEU A 230 9.77 -12.22 -5.77
CA LEU A 230 8.62 -13.03 -5.39
C LEU A 230 7.88 -13.44 -6.66
N ALA A 231 8.15 -14.66 -7.14
CA ALA A 231 7.45 -15.21 -8.29
C ALA A 231 6.19 -15.94 -7.81
N LEU A 232 5.04 -15.59 -8.39
CA LEU A 232 3.76 -16.22 -8.12
C LEU A 232 3.35 -17.06 -9.33
N ASP A 233 2.99 -18.31 -9.10
CA ASP A 233 2.44 -19.19 -10.10
C ASP A 233 1.11 -19.80 -9.60
N GLY A 234 0.28 -20.27 -10.53
CA GLY A 234 -1.01 -20.87 -10.21
C GLY A 234 -2.19 -20.19 -10.88
N GLU A 235 -3.37 -20.67 -10.54
CA GLU A 235 -4.63 -20.19 -11.10
C GLU A 235 -5.06 -18.82 -10.52
N THR A 236 -5.99 -18.20 -11.22
CA THR A 236 -6.58 -16.92 -10.76
C THR A 236 -7.31 -17.09 -9.42
N LEU A 237 -7.02 -16.22 -8.47
CA LEU A 237 -7.73 -16.13 -7.19
C LEU A 237 -9.02 -15.28 -7.30
N ARG A 238 -9.35 -14.75 -8.48
CA ARG A 238 -10.60 -14.04 -8.71
C ARG A 238 -11.74 -15.05 -8.76
N LYS A 239 -12.72 -14.90 -7.86
CA LYS A 239 -13.95 -15.72 -7.96
C LYS A 239 -14.57 -15.50 -9.33
N PRO A 240 -14.99 -16.56 -10.05
CA PRO A 240 -15.84 -16.40 -11.23
C PRO A 240 -17.11 -15.63 -10.82
N PRO A 241 -17.70 -14.81 -11.69
CA PRO A 241 -19.00 -14.22 -11.40
C PRO A 241 -19.99 -15.36 -11.14
N GLU A 242 -20.70 -15.30 -10.03
CA GLU A 242 -21.77 -16.25 -9.74
C GLU A 242 -22.74 -16.24 -10.93
N LYS A 243 -22.87 -17.37 -11.60
CA LYS A 243 -23.89 -17.57 -12.63
C LYS A 243 -25.24 -17.49 -11.91
N SER A 244 -25.88 -16.34 -11.96
CA SER A 244 -27.30 -16.22 -11.61
C SER A 244 -28.12 -16.96 -12.66
N GLY A 245 -28.36 -18.23 -12.41
CA GLY A 245 -29.11 -19.12 -13.29
C GLY A 245 -29.97 -20.05 -12.47
N LYS A 246 -31.03 -19.54 -11.87
CA LYS A 246 -32.20 -20.34 -11.56
C LYS A 246 -33.24 -20.09 -12.65
N HIS A 247 -33.16 -20.85 -13.71
CA HIS A 247 -34.38 -21.14 -14.50
C HIS A 247 -35.19 -22.13 -13.69
N THR A 248 -36.17 -21.65 -12.97
CA THR A 248 -37.29 -22.46 -12.49
C THR A 248 -38.09 -22.91 -13.72
N LYS A 249 -38.00 -24.17 -14.07
CA LYS A 249 -38.96 -24.79 -14.97
C LYS A 249 -40.29 -24.78 -14.26
N LEU A 250 -41.25 -24.07 -14.81
CA LEU A 250 -42.65 -24.26 -14.55
C LEU A 250 -43.07 -25.54 -15.28
N ASP A 251 -43.27 -26.60 -14.52
CA ASP A 251 -44.01 -27.77 -14.99
C ASP A 251 -45.47 -27.37 -15.14
N THR A 252 -45.91 -27.26 -16.38
CA THR A 252 -47.32 -27.25 -16.75
C THR A 252 -47.77 -28.71 -16.85
N ASP A 253 -48.29 -29.24 -15.77
CA ASP A 253 -49.12 -30.43 -15.84
C ASP A 253 -50.52 -30.00 -16.28
N THR A 254 -50.86 -30.40 -17.48
CA THR A 254 -52.21 -30.44 -18.03
C THR A 254 -52.78 -31.81 -17.69
N ALA A 255 -53.84 -31.84 -16.94
CA ALA A 255 -54.74 -33.01 -16.88
C ALA A 255 -56.19 -32.55 -16.96
N GLU A 256 -56.88 -33.03 -18.00
CA GLU A 256 -58.29 -33.31 -18.20
C GLU A 256 -59.32 -32.50 -17.41
#